data_f54460a116a18a4c2380d5d3fa06b54b
#
_entry.id   f54460a116a18a4c2380d5d3fa06b54b
#
_cell.length_a   1.000
_cell.length_b   1.000
_cell.length_c   1.000
_cell.angle_alpha   90.00
_cell.angle_beta   90.00
_cell.angle_gamma   90.00
#
_symmetry.space_group_name_H-M   'P 1'
#
loop_
_entity.id
_entity.type
_entity.pdbx_description
1 polymer ?
#
loop_
_entity_poly.entity_id
_entity_poly.type
_entity_poly.pdbx_seq_one_letter_code
_entity_poly.pdbx_strand_id
1 'polypeptide(L)'
;MNMPVKVEYFKNPKNRDLTPAELEAFAKELDQIKQEVLDDLGEKDAKYIRRVYAAIRYSSFLGRACLFAGWFPPAWILGTGLLGFSKIMENMELGHNVMHGQYDWMNDPKFNGQTYEWDTVGTSDNWRQTHNYKHHTYTNIKGIDDDIGYGLLRLFPEQRWKPGFLLQPIYSIPFCLLFQWGVAIQNLEIGRVLYKRKTKAQFLEELKPVNKKIGKQLFKDYVFFPLIAGPAALPVFTGNLVANGLRNIWTFSIIFCGHFTKDAEVFPKSVLQEESRGHWYMRQIRGSSNLTGSEAFHILSGHL
;
A
#
# COMPACT_ATOMS: atom_id res chain seq x y z
N MET A 1 21.43 38.70 6.92
CA MET A 1 20.50 38.42 8.03
C MET A 1 19.27 37.75 7.40
N ASN A 2 19.28 36.41 7.35
CA ASN A 2 18.13 35.66 6.81
C ASN A 2 17.06 35.64 7.90
N MET A 3 15.96 36.34 7.65
CA MET A 3 14.77 36.16 8.50
C MET A 3 14.33 34.71 8.38
N PRO A 4 14.03 34.03 9.48
CA PRO A 4 13.45 32.68 9.43
C PRO A 4 12.16 32.76 8.61
N VAL A 5 12.06 31.94 7.58
CA VAL A 5 10.82 31.76 6.84
C VAL A 5 9.82 31.18 7.84
N LYS A 6 8.84 31.97 8.28
CA LYS A 6 7.71 31.44 9.05
C LYS A 6 7.04 30.41 8.17
N VAL A 7 7.23 29.13 8.50
CA VAL A 7 6.52 28.04 7.88
C VAL A 7 5.09 28.11 8.41
N GLU A 8 4.17 28.64 7.61
CA GLU A 8 2.74 28.57 7.92
C GLU A 8 2.31 27.12 7.74
N TYR A 9 2.37 26.34 8.81
CA TYR A 9 2.04 24.93 8.80
C TYR A 9 0.58 24.65 8.40
N PHE A 10 -0.35 25.60 8.60
CA PHE A 10 -1.78 25.36 8.39
C PHE A 10 -2.51 26.62 7.97
N LYS A 11 -2.77 26.75 6.68
CA LYS A 11 -3.72 27.77 6.17
C LYS A 11 -5.14 27.21 6.12
N ASN A 12 -5.74 26.94 7.25
CA ASN A 12 -7.19 26.80 7.32
C ASN A 12 -7.74 28.04 8.06
N PRO A 13 -8.52 28.89 7.39
CA PRO A 13 -9.07 30.08 8.02
C PRO A 13 -10.03 29.82 9.19
N LYS A 14 -10.42 28.56 9.42
CA LYS A 14 -11.26 28.14 10.54
C LYS A 14 -10.50 27.56 11.73
N ASN A 15 -9.23 27.18 11.57
CA ASN A 15 -8.41 26.62 12.64
C ASN A 15 -7.27 27.58 12.94
N ARG A 16 -7.27 28.15 14.16
CA ARG A 16 -6.08 28.86 14.66
C ARG A 16 -4.89 27.89 14.72
N ASP A 17 -3.71 28.37 14.46
CA ASP A 17 -2.49 27.61 14.70
C ASP A 17 -2.43 27.20 16.17
N LEU A 18 -2.12 25.92 16.43
CA LEU A 18 -1.90 25.45 17.79
C LEU A 18 -0.63 26.09 18.35
N THR A 19 -0.68 26.48 19.61
CA THR A 19 0.51 26.93 20.34
C THR A 19 1.47 25.76 20.57
N PRO A 20 2.77 26.00 20.80
CA PRO A 20 3.72 24.94 21.13
C PRO A 20 3.28 24.06 22.31
N ALA A 21 2.64 24.65 23.33
CA ALA A 21 2.12 23.93 24.48
C ALA A 21 0.93 23.02 24.12
N GLU A 22 0.02 23.48 23.25
CA GLU A 22 -1.09 22.68 22.74
C GLU A 22 -0.60 21.52 21.87
N LEU A 23 0.43 21.74 21.03
CA LEU A 23 1.05 20.69 20.23
C LEU A 23 1.75 19.64 21.08
N GLU A 24 2.41 20.06 22.16
CA GLU A 24 3.04 19.13 23.10
C GLU A 24 1.98 18.30 23.86
N ALA A 25 0.90 18.94 24.33
CA ALA A 25 -0.22 18.24 24.98
C ALA A 25 -0.86 17.22 24.03
N PHE A 26 -1.11 17.62 22.78
CA PHE A 26 -1.65 16.75 21.73
C PHE A 26 -0.73 15.55 21.44
N ALA A 27 0.59 15.79 21.35
CA ALA A 27 1.54 14.70 21.17
C ALA A 27 1.53 13.70 22.33
N LYS A 28 1.48 14.18 23.58
CA LYS A 28 1.41 13.33 24.77
C LYS A 28 0.14 12.50 24.80
N GLU A 29 -1.01 13.06 24.44
CA GLU A 29 -2.28 12.34 24.37
C GLU A 29 -2.23 11.21 23.36
N LEU A 30 -1.72 11.46 22.14
CA LEU A 30 -1.58 10.42 21.12
C LEU A 30 -0.52 9.37 21.49
N ASP A 31 0.57 9.76 22.14
CA ASP A 31 1.57 8.80 22.63
C ASP A 31 1.00 7.92 23.76
N GLN A 32 0.11 8.47 24.60
CA GLN A 32 -0.62 7.71 25.63
C GLN A 32 -1.58 6.70 24.99
N ILE A 33 -2.42 7.13 24.04
CA ILE A 33 -3.32 6.22 23.29
C ILE A 33 -2.52 5.09 22.63
N LYS A 34 -1.39 5.42 22.01
CA LYS A 34 -0.50 4.41 21.44
C LYS A 34 -0.02 3.41 22.50
N GLN A 35 0.39 3.89 23.67
CA GLN A 35 0.85 3.01 24.74
C GLN A 35 -0.27 2.10 25.26
N GLU A 36 -1.47 2.64 25.46
CA GLU A 36 -2.65 1.87 25.87
C GLU A 36 -2.96 0.73 24.88
N VAL A 37 -2.87 1.01 23.57
CA VAL A 37 -3.05 -0.02 22.52
C VAL A 37 -1.94 -1.08 22.59
N LEU A 38 -0.68 -0.68 22.79
CA LEU A 38 0.43 -1.62 22.90
C LEU A 38 0.33 -2.52 24.14
N ASP A 39 -0.16 -1.97 25.26
CA ASP A 39 -0.35 -2.71 26.52
C ASP A 39 -1.54 -3.69 26.45
N ASP A 40 -2.53 -3.47 25.55
CA ASP A 40 -3.69 -4.35 25.33
C ASP A 40 -3.40 -5.48 24.32
N LEU A 41 -2.25 -5.45 23.64
CA LEU A 41 -1.89 -6.51 22.68
C LEU A 41 -1.78 -7.87 23.35
N GLY A 42 -2.44 -8.89 22.76
CA GLY A 42 -2.45 -10.21 23.37
C GLY A 42 -3.00 -11.33 22.48
N GLU A 43 -3.42 -12.40 23.13
CA GLU A 43 -3.91 -13.62 22.45
C GLU A 43 -5.13 -13.36 21.55
N LYS A 44 -5.93 -12.33 21.83
CA LYS A 44 -7.05 -11.91 20.98
C LYS A 44 -6.56 -11.51 19.59
N ASP A 45 -5.52 -10.67 19.55
CA ASP A 45 -4.94 -10.15 18.31
C ASP A 45 -4.19 -11.25 17.54
N ALA A 46 -3.46 -12.10 18.29
CA ALA A 46 -2.80 -13.27 17.72
C ALA A 46 -3.80 -14.25 17.07
N LYS A 47 -4.96 -14.48 17.71
CA LYS A 47 -6.03 -15.31 17.13
C LYS A 47 -6.64 -14.67 15.89
N TYR A 48 -6.81 -13.35 15.93
CA TYR A 48 -7.34 -12.60 14.78
C TYR A 48 -6.46 -12.82 13.55
N ILE A 49 -5.18 -12.47 13.61
CA ILE A 49 -4.30 -12.55 12.42
C ILE A 49 -4.10 -13.99 11.95
N ARG A 50 -4.08 -14.99 12.86
CA ARG A 50 -4.05 -16.41 12.48
C ARG A 50 -5.30 -16.85 11.75
N ARG A 51 -6.49 -16.32 12.10
CA ARG A 51 -7.76 -16.56 11.39
C ARG A 51 -7.74 -15.90 10.00
N VAL A 52 -7.26 -14.66 9.90
CA VAL A 52 -7.06 -13.98 8.62
C VAL A 52 -6.16 -14.80 7.71
N TYR A 53 -5.00 -15.23 8.22
CA TYR A 53 -4.08 -16.09 7.47
C TYR A 53 -4.75 -17.39 7.01
N ALA A 54 -5.50 -18.07 7.89
CA ALA A 54 -6.20 -19.29 7.55
C ALA A 54 -7.27 -19.05 6.47
N ALA A 55 -8.07 -17.97 6.61
CA ALA A 55 -9.09 -17.60 5.62
C ALA A 55 -8.48 -17.38 4.23
N ILE A 56 -7.35 -16.68 4.16
CA ILE A 56 -6.59 -16.46 2.92
C ILE A 56 -6.15 -17.78 2.29
N ARG A 57 -5.56 -18.69 3.08
CA ARG A 57 -5.07 -19.99 2.58
C ARG A 57 -6.21 -20.89 2.11
N TYR A 58 -7.29 -20.99 2.88
CA TYR A 58 -8.46 -21.78 2.50
C TYR A 58 -9.16 -21.19 1.25
N SER A 59 -9.36 -19.89 1.20
CA SER A 59 -9.97 -19.24 0.02
C SER A 59 -9.11 -19.39 -1.23
N SER A 60 -7.78 -19.29 -1.12
CA SER A 60 -6.87 -19.55 -2.23
C SER A 60 -6.94 -21.00 -2.71
N PHE A 61 -6.95 -21.96 -1.79
CA PHE A 61 -7.04 -23.39 -2.13
C PHE A 61 -8.38 -23.73 -2.78
N LEU A 62 -9.50 -23.37 -2.15
CA LEU A 62 -10.84 -23.63 -2.66
C LEU A 62 -11.08 -22.90 -4.00
N GLY A 63 -10.62 -21.64 -4.10
CA GLY A 63 -10.71 -20.88 -5.33
C GLY A 63 -10.02 -21.58 -6.50
N ARG A 64 -8.82 -22.12 -6.28
CA ARG A 64 -8.09 -22.89 -7.29
C ARG A 64 -8.78 -24.22 -7.62
N ALA A 65 -9.29 -24.92 -6.60
CA ALA A 65 -10.05 -26.16 -6.81
C ALA A 65 -11.31 -25.92 -7.69
N CYS A 66 -12.06 -24.85 -7.40
CA CYS A 66 -13.21 -24.45 -8.22
C CYS A 66 -12.81 -24.11 -9.65
N LEU A 67 -11.68 -23.42 -9.86
CA LEU A 67 -11.21 -23.07 -11.21
C LEU A 67 -10.82 -24.30 -12.04
N PHE A 68 -10.45 -25.43 -11.43
CA PHE A 68 -10.21 -26.69 -12.15
C PHE A 68 -11.52 -27.27 -12.76
N ALA A 69 -12.67 -26.91 -12.20
CA ALA A 69 -13.99 -27.15 -12.80
C ALA A 69 -14.54 -25.91 -13.54
N GLY A 70 -13.68 -24.99 -13.96
CA GLY A 70 -14.06 -23.65 -14.40
C GLY A 70 -14.74 -23.59 -15.80
N TRP A 71 -14.86 -24.69 -16.52
CA TRP A 71 -15.77 -24.78 -17.66
C TRP A 71 -17.25 -24.75 -17.25
N PHE A 72 -17.56 -25.03 -15.99
CA PHE A 72 -18.87 -24.77 -15.40
C PHE A 72 -18.90 -23.34 -14.86
N PRO A 73 -19.69 -22.41 -15.47
CA PRO A 73 -19.63 -20.99 -15.13
C PRO A 73 -19.77 -20.64 -13.64
N PRO A 74 -20.68 -21.28 -12.87
CA PRO A 74 -20.76 -21.03 -11.44
C PRO A 74 -19.47 -21.38 -10.67
N ALA A 75 -18.77 -22.46 -11.08
CA ALA A 75 -17.49 -22.81 -10.45
C ALA A 75 -16.39 -21.81 -10.80
N TRP A 76 -16.36 -21.28 -12.04
CA TRP A 76 -15.44 -20.24 -12.45
C TRP A 76 -15.68 -18.94 -11.67
N ILE A 77 -16.94 -18.51 -11.54
CA ILE A 77 -17.31 -17.29 -10.80
C ILE A 77 -16.90 -17.42 -9.33
N LEU A 78 -17.29 -18.53 -8.68
CA LEU A 78 -16.97 -18.79 -7.27
C LEU A 78 -15.43 -18.89 -7.09
N GLY A 79 -14.75 -19.65 -7.94
CA GLY A 79 -13.31 -19.84 -7.88
C GLY A 79 -12.54 -18.54 -8.06
N THR A 80 -12.93 -17.74 -9.03
CA THR A 80 -12.33 -16.40 -9.29
C THR A 80 -12.61 -15.44 -8.12
N GLY A 81 -13.83 -15.44 -7.58
CA GLY A 81 -14.20 -14.61 -6.42
C GLY A 81 -13.40 -14.96 -5.16
N LEU A 82 -13.30 -16.26 -4.82
CA LEU A 82 -12.51 -16.74 -3.69
C LEU A 82 -11.01 -16.43 -3.86
N LEU A 83 -10.48 -16.59 -5.05
CA LEU A 83 -9.07 -16.28 -5.32
C LEU A 83 -8.83 -14.76 -5.26
N GLY A 84 -9.75 -13.94 -5.79
CA GLY A 84 -9.71 -12.48 -5.68
C GLY A 84 -9.76 -12.01 -4.23
N PHE A 85 -10.68 -12.55 -3.43
CA PHE A 85 -10.77 -12.30 -1.99
C PHE A 85 -9.44 -12.65 -1.28
N SER A 86 -8.91 -13.84 -1.53
CA SER A 86 -7.62 -14.26 -0.97
C SER A 86 -6.50 -13.27 -1.29
N LYS A 87 -6.41 -12.79 -2.55
CA LYS A 87 -5.37 -11.85 -2.98
C LYS A 87 -5.57 -10.44 -2.39
N ILE A 88 -6.81 -9.99 -2.22
CA ILE A 88 -7.12 -8.72 -1.55
C ILE A 88 -6.70 -8.78 -0.08
N MET A 89 -7.14 -9.80 0.63
CA MET A 89 -6.82 -9.99 2.06
C MET A 89 -5.33 -10.19 2.30
N GLU A 90 -4.64 -10.92 1.43
CA GLU A 90 -3.16 -11.08 1.51
C GLU A 90 -2.44 -9.75 1.33
N ASN A 91 -2.94 -8.88 0.46
CA ASN A 91 -2.30 -7.60 0.17
C ASN A 91 -2.62 -6.55 1.25
N MET A 92 -3.91 -6.39 1.59
CA MET A 92 -4.39 -5.31 2.44
C MET A 92 -4.29 -5.67 3.94
N GLU A 93 -4.97 -6.72 4.36
CA GLU A 93 -5.11 -7.02 5.79
C GLU A 93 -3.91 -7.78 6.36
N LEU A 94 -3.38 -8.75 5.63
CA LEU A 94 -2.28 -9.55 6.15
C LEU A 94 -0.92 -8.93 5.85
N GLY A 95 -0.55 -8.82 4.58
CA GLY A 95 0.81 -8.43 4.18
C GLY A 95 1.16 -7.02 4.59
N HIS A 96 0.25 -6.07 4.37
CA HIS A 96 0.42 -4.68 4.76
C HIS A 96 0.68 -4.54 6.27
N ASN A 97 -0.23 -5.07 7.10
CA ASN A 97 -0.13 -4.95 8.55
C ASN A 97 1.07 -5.71 9.14
N VAL A 98 1.37 -6.92 8.62
CA VAL A 98 2.56 -7.66 9.05
C VAL A 98 3.84 -6.92 8.70
N MET A 99 3.96 -6.38 7.49
CA MET A 99 5.16 -5.64 7.08
C MET A 99 5.32 -4.29 7.79
N HIS A 100 4.25 -3.74 8.38
CA HIS A 100 4.34 -2.63 9.33
C HIS A 100 4.85 -3.03 10.73
N GLY A 101 5.11 -4.32 10.96
CA GLY A 101 5.62 -4.83 12.23
C GLY A 101 4.54 -4.95 13.33
N GLN A 102 3.26 -4.83 12.97
CA GLN A 102 2.16 -4.84 13.95
C GLN A 102 2.07 -6.15 14.75
N TYR A 103 2.65 -7.24 14.25
CA TYR A 103 2.61 -8.56 14.85
C TYR A 103 3.99 -9.09 15.29
N ASP A 104 5.03 -8.28 15.25
CA ASP A 104 6.41 -8.68 15.62
C ASP A 104 6.52 -9.12 17.08
N TRP A 105 5.68 -8.56 17.96
CA TRP A 105 5.58 -8.92 19.38
C TRP A 105 5.22 -10.40 19.61
N MET A 106 4.58 -11.08 18.63
CA MET A 106 4.23 -12.49 18.72
C MET A 106 5.45 -13.42 18.60
N ASN A 107 6.60 -12.92 18.11
CA ASN A 107 7.78 -13.71 17.81
C ASN A 107 7.51 -14.94 16.91
N ASP A 108 6.48 -14.87 16.06
CA ASP A 108 6.10 -15.91 15.10
C ASP A 108 6.73 -15.58 13.74
N PRO A 109 7.63 -16.45 13.19
CA PRO A 109 8.29 -16.18 11.89
C PRO A 109 7.34 -15.97 10.72
N LYS A 110 6.09 -16.44 10.82
CA LYS A 110 5.07 -16.24 9.78
C LYS A 110 4.51 -14.83 9.73
N PHE A 111 4.65 -14.07 10.83
CA PHE A 111 4.10 -12.74 10.99
C PHE A 111 5.17 -11.72 11.35
N ASN A 112 6.41 -11.95 10.95
CA ASN A 112 7.53 -11.06 11.22
C ASN A 112 7.65 -10.00 10.12
N GLY A 113 7.58 -8.74 10.48
CA GLY A 113 7.58 -7.59 9.59
C GLY A 113 8.84 -7.45 8.72
N GLN A 114 9.99 -7.94 9.18
CA GLN A 114 11.25 -7.85 8.45
C GLN A 114 11.44 -8.96 7.41
N THR A 115 10.83 -10.12 7.62
CA THR A 115 11.04 -11.32 6.78
C THR A 115 9.82 -11.71 5.95
N TYR A 116 8.66 -11.14 6.26
CA TYR A 116 7.44 -11.43 5.52
C TYR A 116 7.56 -11.06 4.04
N GLU A 117 7.10 -11.95 3.16
CA GLU A 117 7.06 -11.74 1.71
C GLU A 117 5.66 -12.00 1.17
N TRP A 118 5.04 -10.98 0.63
CA TRP A 118 3.67 -11.00 0.15
C TRP A 118 3.50 -11.56 -1.27
N ASP A 119 2.25 -11.87 -1.67
CA ASP A 119 1.91 -12.46 -2.97
C ASP A 119 1.63 -11.39 -4.04
N THR A 120 2.59 -10.48 -4.25
CA THR A 120 2.57 -9.46 -5.31
C THR A 120 3.84 -9.52 -6.16
N VAL A 121 3.92 -8.75 -7.24
CA VAL A 121 5.13 -8.68 -8.09
C VAL A 121 6.23 -7.80 -7.48
N GLY A 122 5.90 -6.86 -6.59
CA GLY A 122 6.87 -6.04 -5.86
C GLY A 122 7.52 -6.81 -4.71
N THR A 123 8.80 -6.59 -4.46
CA THR A 123 9.50 -7.17 -3.31
C THR A 123 9.13 -6.45 -2.03
N SER A 124 9.02 -7.19 -0.92
CA SER A 124 8.74 -6.60 0.39
C SER A 124 9.84 -5.66 0.86
N ASP A 125 11.11 -5.94 0.53
CA ASP A 125 12.24 -5.07 0.88
C ASP A 125 12.11 -3.68 0.25
N ASN A 126 11.81 -3.62 -1.05
CA ASN A 126 11.62 -2.34 -1.72
C ASN A 126 10.40 -1.60 -1.15
N TRP A 127 9.32 -2.32 -0.84
CA TRP A 127 8.13 -1.73 -0.26
C TRP A 127 8.38 -1.19 1.15
N ARG A 128 9.10 -1.94 2.02
CA ARG A 128 9.52 -1.44 3.33
C ARG A 128 10.31 -0.14 3.23
N GLN A 129 11.20 -0.04 2.25
CA GLN A 129 12.01 1.18 2.05
C GLN A 129 11.17 2.36 1.53
N THR A 130 10.30 2.14 0.55
CA THR A 130 9.53 3.22 -0.07
C THR A 130 8.29 3.57 0.74
N HIS A 131 7.56 2.60 1.24
CA HIS A 131 6.32 2.81 1.97
C HIS A 131 6.55 2.99 3.47
N ASN A 132 7.06 1.97 4.20
CA ASN A 132 7.20 2.09 5.65
C ASN A 132 8.15 3.22 6.06
N TYR A 133 9.29 3.36 5.38
CA TYR A 133 10.25 4.40 5.76
C TYR A 133 9.93 5.74 5.13
N LYS A 134 9.85 5.85 3.79
CA LYS A 134 9.69 7.16 3.16
C LYS A 134 8.27 7.69 3.32
N HIS A 135 7.26 6.94 2.89
CA HIS A 135 5.89 7.42 2.91
C HIS A 135 5.42 7.70 4.34
N HIS A 136 5.51 6.74 5.27
CA HIS A 136 5.03 6.94 6.64
C HIS A 136 5.84 7.96 7.45
N THR A 137 7.15 8.11 7.19
CA THR A 137 7.94 9.15 7.86
C THR A 137 7.65 10.53 7.29
N TYR A 138 7.51 10.62 5.97
CA TYR A 138 7.42 11.88 5.23
C TYR A 138 6.10 12.04 4.47
N THR A 139 5.02 11.51 5.02
CA THR A 139 3.68 11.52 4.41
C THR A 139 3.35 12.87 3.81
N ASN A 140 3.02 12.88 2.53
CA ASN A 140 2.64 14.02 1.72
C ASN A 140 3.68 15.17 1.67
N ILE A 141 4.96 14.93 1.98
CA ILE A 141 6.01 15.94 1.76
C ILE A 141 6.45 15.89 0.30
N LYS A 142 6.13 16.94 -0.43
CA LYS A 142 6.44 17.08 -1.85
C LYS A 142 7.92 16.87 -2.17
N GLY A 143 8.20 15.88 -3.03
CA GLY A 143 9.54 15.53 -3.52
C GLY A 143 10.41 14.78 -2.51
N ILE A 144 9.78 14.17 -1.47
CA ILE A 144 10.34 13.15 -0.61
C ILE A 144 9.42 11.92 -0.64
N ASP A 145 8.13 12.12 -0.40
CA ASP A 145 7.12 11.07 -0.50
C ASP A 145 6.83 10.79 -1.99
N ASP A 146 7.32 9.65 -2.46
CA ASP A 146 7.16 9.21 -3.84
C ASP A 146 5.81 8.50 -4.08
N ASP A 147 5.04 8.19 -3.02
CA ASP A 147 3.72 7.60 -3.13
C ASP A 147 2.67 8.62 -3.59
N ILE A 148 2.97 9.91 -3.54
CA ILE A 148 2.11 10.97 -4.09
C ILE A 148 1.94 10.78 -5.61
N GLY A 149 0.81 10.18 -5.99
CA GLY A 149 0.47 9.91 -7.39
C GLY A 149 1.40 8.93 -8.09
N TYR A 150 2.26 8.23 -7.36
CA TYR A 150 3.21 7.23 -7.86
C TYR A 150 4.08 7.71 -9.02
N GLY A 151 4.38 9.02 -9.05
CA GLY A 151 5.15 9.64 -10.13
C GLY A 151 4.43 9.74 -11.49
N LEU A 152 3.22 9.20 -11.61
CA LEU A 152 2.41 9.15 -12.83
C LEU A 152 1.26 10.15 -12.82
N LEU A 153 0.59 10.32 -11.68
CA LEU A 153 -0.61 11.13 -11.56
C LEU A 153 -0.31 12.48 -10.94
N ARG A 154 -0.95 13.52 -11.45
CA ARG A 154 -1.02 14.82 -10.80
C ARG A 154 -2.31 14.88 -10.00
N LEU A 155 -2.18 14.87 -8.68
CA LEU A 155 -3.30 14.80 -7.74
C LEU A 155 -3.56 16.11 -7.01
N PHE A 156 -2.52 16.97 -6.90
CA PHE A 156 -2.60 18.21 -6.14
C PHE A 156 -2.20 19.42 -6.99
N PRO A 157 -2.77 20.59 -6.75
CA PRO A 157 -2.42 21.84 -7.45
C PRO A 157 -0.93 22.19 -7.36
N GLU A 158 -0.28 21.84 -6.24
CA GLU A 158 1.14 22.10 -5.95
C GLU A 158 2.10 21.31 -6.85
N GLN A 159 1.63 20.24 -7.47
CA GLN A 159 2.41 19.49 -8.45
C GLN A 159 2.48 20.28 -9.77
N ARG A 160 3.72 20.47 -10.30
CA ARG A 160 3.93 21.18 -11.57
C ARG A 160 3.12 20.51 -12.69
N TRP A 161 2.28 21.31 -13.35
CA TRP A 161 1.52 20.85 -14.51
C TRP A 161 2.43 20.52 -15.71
N LYS A 162 2.07 19.46 -16.45
CA LYS A 162 2.72 19.04 -17.70
C LYS A 162 1.64 18.64 -18.70
N PRO A 163 1.82 18.88 -20.03
CA PRO A 163 0.80 18.55 -21.04
C PRO A 163 0.33 17.09 -21.01
N GLY A 164 1.21 16.13 -20.64
CA GLY A 164 0.86 14.72 -20.52
C GLY A 164 -0.27 14.42 -19.53
N PHE A 165 -0.50 15.31 -18.54
CA PHE A 165 -1.59 15.13 -17.59
C PHE A 165 -2.99 15.34 -18.19
N LEU A 166 -3.10 15.89 -19.40
CA LEU A 166 -4.36 15.90 -20.15
C LEU A 166 -4.85 14.48 -20.47
N LEU A 167 -3.95 13.53 -20.61
CA LEU A 167 -4.27 12.12 -20.86
C LEU A 167 -4.44 11.31 -19.57
N GLN A 168 -4.35 11.95 -18.39
CA GLN A 168 -4.46 11.27 -17.09
C GLN A 168 -5.74 10.44 -16.94
N PRO A 169 -6.93 10.90 -17.33
CA PRO A 169 -8.14 10.09 -17.25
C PRO A 169 -8.05 8.79 -18.07
N ILE A 170 -7.28 8.79 -19.16
CA ILE A 170 -7.11 7.63 -20.03
C ILE A 170 -6.11 6.65 -19.44
N TYR A 171 -4.90 7.09 -19.07
CA TYR A 171 -3.86 6.19 -18.56
C TYR A 171 -4.04 5.79 -17.09
N SER A 172 -4.91 6.46 -16.33
CA SER A 172 -5.27 6.01 -14.98
C SER A 172 -6.03 4.68 -14.98
N ILE A 173 -6.78 4.36 -16.05
CA ILE A 173 -7.48 3.08 -16.18
C ILE A 173 -6.50 1.89 -16.23
N PRO A 174 -5.56 1.81 -17.20
CA PRO A 174 -4.56 0.74 -17.18
C PRO A 174 -3.67 0.78 -15.93
N PHE A 175 -3.41 1.96 -15.34
CA PHE A 175 -2.67 2.03 -14.07
C PHE A 175 -3.44 1.36 -12.94
N CYS A 176 -4.75 1.59 -12.81
CA CYS A 176 -5.60 0.91 -11.84
C CYS A 176 -5.60 -0.63 -12.06
N LEU A 177 -5.81 -1.08 -13.30
CA LEU A 177 -5.84 -2.51 -13.63
C LEU A 177 -4.50 -3.22 -13.39
N LEU A 178 -3.39 -2.50 -13.52
CA LEU A 178 -2.02 -3.00 -13.38
C LEU A 178 -1.32 -2.43 -12.13
N PHE A 179 -2.08 -2.05 -11.09
CA PHE A 179 -1.58 -1.27 -9.97
C PHE A 179 -0.36 -1.89 -9.29
N GLN A 180 -0.36 -3.21 -9.01
CA GLN A 180 0.81 -3.89 -8.42
C GLN A 180 2.09 -3.72 -9.25
N TRP A 181 1.98 -3.63 -10.59
CA TRP A 181 3.11 -3.41 -11.51
C TRP A 181 3.60 -1.98 -11.42
N GLY A 182 2.67 -1.03 -11.36
CA GLY A 182 2.98 0.39 -11.18
C GLY A 182 3.75 0.62 -9.88
N VAL A 183 3.29 0.05 -8.77
CA VAL A 183 3.97 0.12 -7.47
C VAL A 183 5.35 -0.54 -7.52
N ALA A 184 5.47 -1.74 -8.11
CA ALA A 184 6.75 -2.43 -8.23
C ALA A 184 7.78 -1.62 -9.05
N ILE A 185 7.34 -0.94 -10.11
CA ILE A 185 8.20 -0.07 -10.93
C ILE A 185 8.56 1.21 -10.19
N GLN A 186 7.61 1.82 -9.49
CA GLN A 186 7.84 3.02 -8.69
C GLN A 186 8.86 2.73 -7.57
N ASN A 187 8.76 1.59 -6.89
CA ASN A 187 9.68 1.18 -5.83
C ASN A 187 11.14 0.99 -6.32
N LEU A 188 11.38 0.81 -7.62
CA LEU A 188 12.72 0.80 -8.22
C LEU A 188 13.34 2.19 -8.35
N GLU A 189 12.57 3.25 -8.10
CA GLU A 189 13.02 4.64 -8.15
C GLU A 189 13.78 5.00 -9.45
N ILE A 190 13.25 4.61 -10.61
CA ILE A 190 13.88 4.81 -11.94
C ILE A 190 14.25 6.29 -12.15
N GLY A 191 13.44 7.22 -11.63
CA GLY A 191 13.74 8.66 -11.68
C GLY A 191 15.10 9.01 -11.09
N ARG A 192 15.55 8.34 -10.02
CA ARG A 192 16.87 8.58 -9.42
C ARG A 192 18.01 8.19 -10.34
N VAL A 193 17.81 7.18 -11.19
CA VAL A 193 18.80 6.80 -12.23
C VAL A 193 18.88 7.87 -13.32
N LEU A 194 17.72 8.36 -13.77
CA LEU A 194 17.64 9.40 -14.80
C LEU A 194 18.28 10.71 -14.35
N TYR A 195 18.12 11.06 -13.07
CA TYR A 195 18.74 12.26 -12.47
C TYR A 195 20.13 12.01 -11.88
N LYS A 196 20.79 10.88 -12.21
CA LYS A 196 22.15 10.51 -11.76
C LYS A 196 22.32 10.46 -10.23
N ARG A 197 21.25 10.22 -9.49
CA ARG A 197 21.23 10.06 -8.02
C ARG A 197 21.36 8.59 -7.59
N LYS A 198 21.36 7.67 -8.56
CA LYS A 198 21.55 6.22 -8.44
C LYS A 198 22.32 5.74 -9.65
N THR A 199 23.33 4.91 -9.44
CA THR A 199 24.10 4.35 -10.56
C THR A 199 23.32 3.25 -11.27
N LYS A 200 23.65 3.02 -12.55
CA LYS A 200 23.07 1.89 -13.29
C LYS A 200 23.38 0.54 -12.65
N ALA A 201 24.57 0.40 -12.05
CA ALA A 201 24.97 -0.83 -11.36
C ALA A 201 24.06 -1.10 -10.13
N GLN A 202 23.83 -0.09 -9.27
CA GLN A 202 22.90 -0.18 -8.16
C GLN A 202 21.48 -0.53 -8.61
N PHE A 203 20.98 0.12 -9.66
CA PHE A 203 19.68 -0.19 -10.22
C PHE A 203 19.56 -1.64 -10.71
N LEU A 204 20.58 -2.16 -11.40
CA LEU A 204 20.58 -3.53 -11.88
C LEU A 204 20.62 -4.56 -10.75
N GLU A 205 21.34 -4.27 -9.67
CA GLU A 205 21.32 -5.13 -8.47
C GLU A 205 19.94 -5.18 -7.80
N GLU A 206 19.27 -4.04 -7.66
CA GLU A 206 17.90 -3.97 -7.11
C GLU A 206 16.86 -4.62 -8.05
N LEU A 207 17.08 -4.58 -9.37
CA LEU A 207 16.20 -5.18 -10.36
C LEU A 207 16.22 -6.71 -10.31
N LYS A 208 17.35 -7.33 -9.92
CA LYS A 208 17.48 -8.81 -9.89
C LYS A 208 16.42 -9.49 -9.01
N PRO A 209 16.25 -9.14 -7.72
CA PRO A 209 15.23 -9.76 -6.88
C PRO A 209 13.81 -9.45 -7.38
N VAL A 210 13.57 -8.27 -7.92
CA VAL A 210 12.27 -7.90 -8.51
C VAL A 210 11.96 -8.78 -9.72
N ASN A 211 12.88 -8.94 -10.66
CA ASN A 211 12.69 -9.81 -11.82
C ASN A 211 12.47 -11.28 -11.41
N LYS A 212 13.21 -11.77 -10.42
CA LYS A 212 13.02 -13.13 -9.88
C LYS A 212 11.60 -13.29 -9.32
N LYS A 213 11.11 -12.30 -8.60
CA LYS A 213 9.76 -12.34 -8.02
C LYS A 213 8.67 -12.23 -9.08
N ILE A 214 8.83 -11.33 -10.05
CA ILE A 214 7.97 -11.21 -11.22
C ILE A 214 7.88 -12.57 -11.94
N GLY A 215 9.03 -13.17 -12.27
CA GLY A 215 9.08 -14.48 -12.91
C GLY A 215 8.35 -15.56 -12.11
N LYS A 216 8.54 -15.59 -10.77
CA LYS A 216 7.83 -16.53 -9.87
C LYS A 216 6.31 -16.32 -9.92
N GLN A 217 5.85 -15.08 -9.89
CA GLN A 217 4.42 -14.77 -9.91
C GLN A 217 3.76 -15.09 -11.24
N LEU A 218 4.41 -14.71 -12.35
CA LEU A 218 3.93 -15.04 -13.69
C LEU A 218 3.90 -16.54 -13.91
N PHE A 219 4.97 -17.23 -13.55
CA PHE A 219 5.04 -18.69 -13.68
C PHE A 219 3.95 -19.37 -12.86
N LYS A 220 3.79 -18.98 -11.57
CA LYS A 220 2.76 -19.56 -10.69
C LYS A 220 1.36 -19.39 -11.27
N ASP A 221 0.95 -18.15 -11.57
CA ASP A 221 -0.44 -17.83 -11.89
C ASP A 221 -0.81 -18.13 -13.36
N TYR A 222 0.14 -18.03 -14.31
CA TYR A 222 -0.15 -18.08 -15.74
C TYR A 222 0.49 -19.25 -16.48
N VAL A 223 1.37 -20.02 -15.82
CA VAL A 223 1.98 -21.23 -16.39
C VAL A 223 1.67 -22.45 -15.52
N PHE A 224 2.13 -22.49 -14.28
CA PHE A 224 2.05 -23.66 -13.41
C PHE A 224 0.60 -24.12 -13.17
N PHE A 225 -0.25 -23.24 -12.61
CA PHE A 225 -1.63 -23.62 -12.33
C PHE A 225 -2.45 -23.94 -13.58
N PRO A 226 -2.38 -23.19 -14.69
CA PRO A 226 -2.99 -23.60 -15.96
C PRO A 226 -2.50 -24.96 -16.46
N LEU A 227 -1.19 -25.23 -16.41
CA LEU A 227 -0.64 -26.52 -16.90
C LEU A 227 -1.17 -27.70 -16.09
N ILE A 228 -1.16 -27.62 -14.76
CA ILE A 228 -1.65 -28.74 -13.93
C ILE A 228 -3.18 -28.92 -13.98
N ALA A 229 -3.91 -27.89 -14.44
CA ALA A 229 -5.36 -27.99 -14.64
C ALA A 229 -5.73 -28.71 -15.94
N GLY A 230 -4.76 -29.02 -16.83
CA GLY A 230 -4.97 -29.75 -18.06
C GLY A 230 -6.08 -29.14 -18.93
N PRO A 231 -7.22 -29.85 -19.16
CA PRO A 231 -8.32 -29.32 -19.98
C PRO A 231 -8.92 -28.01 -19.44
N ALA A 232 -8.78 -27.72 -18.15
CA ALA A 232 -9.25 -26.47 -17.53
C ALA A 232 -8.20 -25.33 -17.55
N ALA A 233 -7.13 -25.46 -18.35
CA ALA A 233 -6.05 -24.46 -18.43
C ALA A 233 -6.57 -23.03 -18.71
N LEU A 234 -7.47 -22.88 -19.68
CA LEU A 234 -8.04 -21.57 -20.05
C LEU A 234 -8.91 -20.95 -18.93
N PRO A 235 -9.87 -21.67 -18.32
CA PRO A 235 -10.58 -21.18 -17.14
C PRO A 235 -9.66 -20.78 -15.99
N VAL A 236 -8.62 -21.56 -15.69
CA VAL A 236 -7.63 -21.24 -14.64
C VAL A 236 -6.83 -19.99 -15.00
N PHE A 237 -6.36 -19.87 -16.23
CA PHE A 237 -5.63 -18.69 -16.71
C PHE A 237 -6.47 -17.43 -16.58
N THR A 238 -7.71 -17.44 -17.09
CA THR A 238 -8.63 -16.30 -17.06
C THR A 238 -9.08 -15.98 -15.65
N GLY A 239 -9.33 -17.00 -14.80
CA GLY A 239 -9.66 -16.82 -13.39
C GLY A 239 -8.52 -16.14 -12.62
N ASN A 240 -7.25 -16.53 -12.82
CA ASN A 240 -6.10 -15.86 -12.24
C ASN A 240 -5.97 -14.41 -12.73
N LEU A 241 -6.20 -14.16 -14.03
CA LEU A 241 -6.14 -12.81 -14.60
C LEU A 241 -7.17 -11.88 -13.94
N VAL A 242 -8.43 -12.34 -13.87
CA VAL A 242 -9.52 -11.57 -13.26
C VAL A 242 -9.29 -11.37 -11.75
N ALA A 243 -8.87 -12.41 -11.02
CA ALA A 243 -8.56 -12.30 -9.60
C ALA A 243 -7.45 -11.28 -9.30
N ASN A 244 -6.39 -11.25 -10.12
CA ASN A 244 -5.33 -10.24 -10.03
C ASN A 244 -5.87 -8.83 -10.37
N GLY A 245 -6.75 -8.72 -11.36
CA GLY A 245 -7.43 -7.47 -11.71
C GLY A 245 -8.30 -6.94 -10.58
N LEU A 246 -9.13 -7.80 -9.96
CA LEU A 246 -9.96 -7.44 -8.81
C LEU A 246 -9.12 -6.91 -7.64
N ARG A 247 -8.02 -7.59 -7.28
CA ARG A 247 -7.12 -7.09 -6.25
C ARG A 247 -6.53 -5.72 -6.63
N ASN A 248 -6.06 -5.54 -7.87
CA ASN A 248 -5.45 -4.28 -8.30
C ASN A 248 -6.45 -3.13 -8.23
N ILE A 249 -7.69 -3.33 -8.72
CA ILE A 249 -8.76 -2.33 -8.66
C ILE A 249 -9.08 -1.99 -7.19
N TRP A 250 -9.23 -3.01 -6.35
CA TRP A 250 -9.55 -2.81 -4.94
C TRP A 250 -8.46 -2.00 -4.24
N THR A 251 -7.20 -2.47 -4.31
CA THR A 251 -6.06 -1.82 -3.65
C THR A 251 -5.87 -0.38 -4.15
N PHE A 252 -5.95 -0.16 -5.47
CA PHE A 252 -5.91 1.18 -6.05
C PHE A 252 -6.99 2.08 -5.46
N SER A 253 -8.25 1.60 -5.42
CA SER A 253 -9.38 2.40 -4.95
C SER A 253 -9.23 2.76 -3.47
N ILE A 254 -8.84 1.82 -2.60
CA ILE A 254 -8.67 2.07 -1.19
C ILE A 254 -7.52 3.06 -0.94
N ILE A 255 -6.36 2.85 -1.54
CA ILE A 255 -5.20 3.74 -1.37
C ILE A 255 -5.52 5.16 -1.85
N PHE A 256 -6.14 5.29 -3.04
CA PHE A 256 -6.44 6.62 -3.57
C PHE A 256 -7.52 7.34 -2.78
N CYS A 257 -8.54 6.63 -2.28
CA CYS A 257 -9.57 7.21 -1.43
C CYS A 257 -9.06 7.55 -0.02
N GLY A 258 -8.06 6.84 0.49
CA GLY A 258 -7.46 7.10 1.80
C GLY A 258 -6.44 8.24 1.79
N HIS A 259 -5.67 8.41 0.71
CA HIS A 259 -4.53 9.34 0.70
C HIS A 259 -4.70 10.58 -0.18
N PHE A 260 -5.54 10.53 -1.22
CA PHE A 260 -5.56 11.58 -2.26
C PHE A 260 -6.93 12.22 -2.42
N THR A 261 -7.62 12.45 -1.31
CA THR A 261 -8.88 13.17 -1.29
C THR A 261 -8.67 14.68 -1.45
N LYS A 262 -9.75 15.40 -1.76
CA LYS A 262 -9.72 16.86 -1.93
C LYS A 262 -9.16 17.60 -0.72
N ASP A 263 -9.39 17.07 0.48
CA ASP A 263 -9.04 17.73 1.74
C ASP A 263 -7.71 17.22 2.33
N ALA A 264 -7.07 16.21 1.71
CA ALA A 264 -5.73 15.78 2.08
C ALA A 264 -4.69 16.84 1.69
N GLU A 265 -3.83 17.21 2.63
CA GLU A 265 -2.84 18.27 2.44
C GLU A 265 -1.49 17.75 1.96
N VAL A 266 -0.80 18.59 1.18
CA VAL A 266 0.57 18.34 0.73
C VAL A 266 1.48 19.41 1.32
N PHE A 267 2.61 18.99 1.84
CA PHE A 267 3.51 19.83 2.63
C PHE A 267 4.82 20.14 1.88
N PRO A 268 5.38 21.35 2.04
CA PRO A 268 6.70 21.65 1.52
C PRO A 268 7.80 21.02 2.40
N LYS A 269 9.00 20.81 1.84
CA LYS A 269 10.14 20.25 2.59
C LYS A 269 10.58 21.11 3.80
N SER A 270 10.26 22.39 3.80
CA SER A 270 10.61 23.31 4.88
C SER A 270 9.95 22.94 6.21
N VAL A 271 8.82 22.20 6.20
CA VAL A 271 8.15 21.76 7.43
C VAL A 271 9.07 20.90 8.31
N LEU A 272 10.03 20.18 7.72
CA LEU A 272 10.95 19.31 8.45
C LEU A 272 11.97 20.06 9.32
N GLN A 273 12.18 21.37 9.08
CA GLN A 273 13.20 22.15 9.81
C GLN A 273 12.80 22.40 11.27
N GLU A 274 11.50 22.47 11.53
CA GLU A 274 10.94 22.78 12.86
C GLU A 274 9.85 21.80 13.30
N GLU A 275 9.80 20.60 12.69
CA GLU A 275 8.76 19.62 12.94
C GLU A 275 8.92 18.99 14.34
N SER A 276 8.11 19.42 15.29
CA SER A 276 7.95 18.75 16.58
C SER A 276 7.12 17.47 16.43
N ARG A 277 7.06 16.65 17.49
CA ARG A 277 6.23 15.44 17.50
C ARG A 277 4.74 15.74 17.28
N GLY A 278 4.24 16.82 17.86
CA GLY A 278 2.85 17.24 17.63
C GLY A 278 2.59 17.69 16.19
N HIS A 279 3.53 18.38 15.58
CA HIS A 279 3.45 18.72 14.15
C HIS A 279 3.45 17.48 13.27
N TRP A 280 4.29 16.48 13.58
CA TRP A 280 4.32 15.23 12.83
C TRP A 280 2.97 14.49 12.91
N TYR A 281 2.36 14.36 14.09
CA TYR A 281 1.02 13.78 14.22
C TYR A 281 -0.04 14.56 13.43
N MET A 282 -0.02 15.89 13.53
CA MET A 282 -0.96 16.72 12.75
C MET A 282 -0.79 16.53 11.25
N ARG A 283 0.46 16.42 10.77
CA ARG A 283 0.74 16.16 9.35
C ARG A 283 0.21 14.81 8.91
N GLN A 284 0.36 13.75 9.71
CA GLN A 284 -0.21 12.43 9.41
C GLN A 284 -1.73 12.51 9.27
N ILE A 285 -2.41 13.14 10.22
CA ILE A 285 -3.88 13.28 10.22
C ILE A 285 -4.38 14.11 9.02
N ARG A 286 -3.68 15.21 8.70
CA ARG A 286 -4.09 16.10 7.60
C ARG A 286 -3.66 15.61 6.22
N GLY A 287 -2.68 14.73 6.17
CA GLY A 287 -2.19 14.09 4.94
C GLY A 287 -2.99 12.88 4.49
N SER A 288 -4.00 12.45 5.26
CA SER A 288 -4.80 11.27 4.96
C SER A 288 -6.29 11.51 5.23
N SER A 289 -7.12 10.57 4.83
CA SER A 289 -8.57 10.60 5.04
C SER A 289 -9.05 9.25 5.57
N ASN A 290 -10.04 9.27 6.45
CA ASN A 290 -10.67 8.06 6.94
C ASN A 290 -11.68 7.54 5.94
N LEU A 291 -11.73 6.22 5.77
CA LEU A 291 -12.79 5.53 5.04
C LEU A 291 -13.87 5.09 6.03
N THR A 292 -15.13 5.39 5.71
CA THR A 292 -16.28 4.97 6.54
C THR A 292 -16.94 3.76 5.91
N GLY A 293 -17.19 2.72 6.70
CA GLY A 293 -17.80 1.49 6.21
C GLY A 293 -18.19 0.52 7.30
N SER A 294 -18.60 -0.70 6.90
CA SER A 294 -18.84 -1.81 7.81
C SER A 294 -17.53 -2.42 8.32
N GLU A 295 -17.57 -3.21 9.39
CA GLU A 295 -16.41 -3.98 9.87
C GLU A 295 -15.77 -4.84 8.74
N ALA A 296 -16.59 -5.51 7.95
CA ALA A 296 -16.11 -6.27 6.80
C ALA A 296 -15.39 -5.40 5.75
N PHE A 297 -15.85 -4.17 5.52
CA PHE A 297 -15.18 -3.22 4.64
C PHE A 297 -13.83 -2.79 5.23
N HIS A 298 -13.75 -2.50 6.52
CA HIS A 298 -12.49 -2.15 7.18
C HIS A 298 -11.48 -3.28 7.11
N ILE A 299 -11.87 -4.52 7.36
CA ILE A 299 -11.01 -5.72 7.20
C ILE A 299 -10.51 -5.84 5.75
N LEU A 300 -11.39 -5.68 4.75
CA LEU A 300 -11.01 -5.75 3.33
C LEU A 300 -10.11 -4.59 2.88
N SER A 301 -10.19 -3.47 3.55
CA SER A 301 -9.36 -2.28 3.25
C SER A 301 -8.07 -2.20 4.07
N GLY A 302 -7.81 -3.16 4.98
CA GLY A 302 -6.61 -3.16 5.83
C GLY A 302 -6.70 -2.14 6.97
N HIS A 303 -7.93 -1.77 7.37
CA HIS A 303 -8.22 -0.75 8.39
C HIS A 303 -7.66 0.65 8.05
N LEU A 304 -7.55 0.95 6.76
CA LEU A 304 -7.12 2.25 6.24
C LEU A 304 -8.25 3.29 6.26
#